data_f75cd16c3af50eb83a1ea41611653170
#
_entry.id   f75cd16c3af50eb83a1ea41611653170
#
_cell.length_a   1.000
_cell.length_b   1.000
_cell.length_c   1.000
_cell.angle_alpha   90.00
_cell.angle_beta   90.00
_cell.angle_gamma   90.00
#
_symmetry.space_group_name_H-M   'P 1'
#
loop_
_entity.id
_entity.type
_entity.pdbx_description
1 polymer ?
#
loop_
_entity_poly.entity_id
_entity_poly.type
_entity_poly.pdbx_seq_one_letter_code
_entity_poly.pdbx_strand_id
1 'polypeptide(L)'
;MQTVLCEVDQRGIARVTLNNPDKHNAFDDAIIGELTAVFSAIADNPAVRVMLLAATGKSFSAGADLNWMQRMTNYSYAENLRDSQALAEMLRVLNFMPQPTIARV
;
A
#
# COMPACT_ATOMS: atom_id res chain seq x y z
N MET A 1 14.59 6.00 4.99
CA MET A 1 14.25 4.61 4.63
C MET A 1 12.93 4.60 3.90
N GLN A 2 12.87 3.91 2.78
CA GLN A 2 11.63 3.78 2.04
C GLN A 2 10.72 2.75 2.71
N THR A 3 9.46 3.12 2.92
CA THR A 3 8.47 2.25 3.55
C THR A 3 7.73 1.37 2.55
N VAL A 4 7.80 1.69 1.26
CA VAL A 4 7.27 0.87 0.18
C VAL A 4 8.35 0.71 -0.88
N LEU A 5 8.71 -0.52 -1.18
CA LEU A 5 9.69 -0.85 -2.22
C LEU A 5 8.96 -1.43 -3.42
N CYS A 6 9.43 -1.10 -4.63
CA CYS A 6 8.84 -1.64 -5.85
C CYS A 6 9.94 -2.00 -6.84
N GLU A 7 9.92 -3.23 -7.33
CA GLU A 7 10.84 -3.72 -8.36
C GLU A 7 10.04 -4.48 -9.43
N VAL A 8 10.42 -4.30 -10.69
CA VAL A 8 9.85 -5.05 -11.81
C VAL A 8 11.00 -5.83 -12.46
N ASP A 9 10.86 -7.15 -12.54
CA ASP A 9 11.89 -7.99 -13.15
C ASP A 9 11.64 -8.20 -14.64
N GLN A 10 12.56 -8.91 -15.29
CA GLN A 10 12.51 -9.15 -16.75
C GLN A 10 11.33 -10.03 -17.16
N ARG A 11 10.77 -10.79 -16.22
CA ARG A 11 9.61 -11.63 -16.49
C ARG A 11 8.29 -10.85 -16.44
N GLY A 12 8.35 -9.59 -16.02
CA GLY A 12 7.15 -8.77 -15.84
C GLY A 12 6.49 -8.96 -14.47
N ILE A 13 7.23 -9.46 -13.48
CA ILE A 13 6.74 -9.57 -12.11
C ILE A 13 7.08 -8.28 -11.38
N ALA A 14 6.07 -7.56 -10.93
CA ALA A 14 6.22 -6.40 -10.06
C ALA A 14 6.14 -6.87 -8.62
N ARG A 15 7.21 -6.68 -7.86
CA ARG A 15 7.24 -6.98 -6.45
C ARG A 15 7.11 -5.69 -5.66
N VAL A 16 6.03 -5.56 -4.92
CA VAL A 16 5.78 -4.45 -4.01
C VAL A 16 5.99 -4.96 -2.59
N THR A 17 6.86 -4.31 -1.84
CA THR A 17 7.23 -4.78 -0.50
C THR A 17 6.94 -3.70 0.52
N LEU A 18 6.12 -4.03 1.52
CA LEU A 18 5.93 -3.20 2.70
C LEU A 18 7.20 -3.30 3.54
N ASN A 19 7.86 -2.17 3.81
CA ASN A 19 9.18 -2.14 4.42
C ASN A 19 9.23 -1.20 5.62
N ASN A 20 8.41 -1.48 6.62
CA ASN A 20 8.42 -0.77 7.89
C ASN A 20 8.30 -1.79 9.04
N PRO A 21 9.29 -2.70 9.17
CA PRO A 21 9.18 -3.82 10.11
C PRO A 21 9.17 -3.38 11.57
N ASP A 22 9.76 -2.24 11.91
CA ASP A 22 9.76 -1.72 13.28
C ASP A 22 8.35 -1.38 13.78
N LYS A 23 7.44 -1.08 12.86
CA LYS A 23 6.03 -0.82 13.17
C LYS A 23 5.13 -1.96 12.66
N HIS A 24 5.71 -3.13 12.43
CA HIS A 24 4.99 -4.30 11.91
C HIS A 24 4.19 -3.98 10.64
N ASN A 25 4.74 -3.11 9.81
CA ASN A 25 4.13 -2.68 8.54
C ASN A 25 2.71 -2.12 8.72
N ALA A 26 2.50 -1.40 9.82
CA ALA A 26 1.23 -0.70 10.05
C ALA A 26 1.04 0.41 9.03
N PHE A 27 -0.20 0.64 8.63
CA PHE A 27 -0.55 1.65 7.64
C PHE A 27 -0.83 3.00 8.28
N ASP A 28 -0.28 4.04 7.69
CA ASP A 28 -0.66 5.42 7.95
C ASP A 28 -1.04 6.11 6.63
N ASP A 29 -1.38 7.37 6.72
CA ASP A 29 -1.78 8.17 5.56
C ASP A 29 -0.68 8.27 4.50
N ALA A 30 0.59 8.37 4.92
CA ALA A 30 1.72 8.43 3.99
C ALA A 30 1.90 7.13 3.21
N ILE A 31 1.85 6.00 3.90
CA ILE A 31 1.99 4.68 3.27
C ILE A 31 0.82 4.39 2.32
N ILE A 32 -0.39 4.77 2.71
CA ILE A 32 -1.57 4.62 1.85
C ILE A 32 -1.39 5.41 0.56
N GLY A 33 -0.90 6.64 0.65
CA GLY A 33 -0.62 7.46 -0.54
C GLY A 33 0.46 6.86 -1.43
N GLU A 34 1.54 6.35 -0.83
CA GLU A 34 2.62 5.69 -1.58
C GLU A 34 2.12 4.42 -2.29
N LEU A 35 1.33 3.60 -1.60
CA LEU A 35 0.77 2.38 -2.20
C LEU A 35 -0.18 2.70 -3.35
N THR A 36 -1.02 3.71 -3.20
CA THR A 36 -1.92 4.14 -4.27
C THR A 36 -1.13 4.53 -5.51
N ALA A 37 -0.06 5.31 -5.35
CA ALA A 37 0.80 5.73 -6.46
C ALA A 37 1.50 4.54 -7.12
N VAL A 38 2.04 3.62 -6.31
CA VAL A 38 2.73 2.43 -6.83
C VAL A 38 1.76 1.51 -7.57
N PHE A 39 0.59 1.23 -6.99
CA PHE A 39 -0.42 0.39 -7.63
C PHE A 39 -0.92 1.01 -8.94
N SER A 40 -1.14 2.31 -8.96
CA SER A 40 -1.58 3.01 -10.18
C SER A 40 -0.53 2.92 -11.29
N ALA A 41 0.75 3.11 -10.94
CA ALA A 41 1.85 3.02 -11.91
C ALA A 41 1.97 1.60 -12.48
N ILE A 42 1.81 0.57 -11.64
CA ILE A 42 1.85 -0.83 -12.09
C ILE A 42 0.66 -1.12 -13.01
N ALA A 43 -0.54 -0.67 -12.63
CA ALA A 43 -1.74 -0.89 -13.42
C ALA A 43 -1.60 -0.32 -14.84
N ASP A 44 -0.90 0.81 -14.99
CA ASP A 44 -0.70 1.48 -16.27
C ASP A 44 0.53 0.96 -17.03
N ASN A 45 1.30 0.05 -16.45
CA ASN A 45 2.54 -0.44 -17.07
C ASN A 45 2.29 -1.73 -17.85
N PRO A 46 2.30 -1.69 -19.19
CA PRO A 46 2.03 -2.88 -20.01
C PRO A 46 3.11 -3.96 -19.90
N ALA A 47 4.30 -3.62 -19.39
CA ALA A 47 5.36 -4.61 -19.17
C ALA A 47 5.12 -5.46 -17.93
N VAL A 48 4.23 -5.06 -17.02
CA VAL A 48 3.91 -5.83 -15.82
C VAL A 48 2.82 -6.85 -16.12
N ARG A 49 3.09 -8.11 -15.82
CA ARG A 49 2.19 -9.23 -16.07
C ARG A 49 1.51 -9.72 -14.80
N VAL A 50 2.14 -9.54 -13.66
CA VAL A 50 1.61 -9.95 -12.36
C VAL A 50 2.24 -9.07 -11.27
N MET A 51 1.48 -8.80 -10.20
CA MET A 51 2.00 -8.08 -9.04
C MET A 51 2.00 -9.00 -7.82
N LEU A 52 3.13 -9.01 -7.12
CA LEU A 52 3.30 -9.72 -5.86
C LEU A 52 3.45 -8.70 -4.75
N LEU A 53 2.57 -8.75 -3.75
CA LEU A 53 2.64 -7.89 -2.57
C LEU A 53 3.20 -8.71 -1.41
N ALA A 54 4.30 -8.25 -0.84
CA ALA A 54 5.00 -8.91 0.25
C ALA A 54 5.38 -7.89 1.34
N ALA A 55 5.98 -8.36 2.41
CA ALA A 55 6.38 -7.50 3.52
C ALA A 55 7.67 -8.00 4.15
N THR A 56 8.47 -7.09 4.67
CA THR A 56 9.65 -7.43 5.46
C THR A 56 9.25 -7.65 6.93
N GLY A 57 10.12 -8.34 7.68
CA GLY A 57 9.91 -8.56 9.10
C GLY A 57 8.96 -9.70 9.39
N LYS A 58 8.46 -9.73 10.63
CA LYS A 58 7.67 -10.85 11.14
C LYS A 58 6.20 -10.76 10.78
N SER A 59 5.70 -9.56 10.51
CA SER A 59 4.28 -9.30 10.27
C SER A 59 4.07 -8.73 8.87
N PHE A 60 3.08 -9.24 8.16
CA PHE A 60 2.68 -8.69 6.88
C PHE A 60 2.18 -7.25 7.06
N SER A 61 1.20 -7.04 7.91
CA SER A 61 0.73 -5.72 8.32
C SER A 61 -0.06 -5.84 9.61
N ALA A 62 0.19 -4.92 10.54
CA ALA A 62 -0.55 -4.86 11.80
C ALA A 62 -1.84 -4.03 11.71
N GLY A 63 -2.18 -3.52 10.52
CA GLY A 63 -3.34 -2.68 10.32
C GLY A 63 -3.01 -1.20 10.43
N ALA A 64 -3.89 -0.39 11.01
CA ALA A 64 -3.70 1.05 11.13
C ALA A 64 -2.61 1.39 12.16
N ASP A 65 -1.76 2.36 11.82
CA ASP A 65 -0.73 2.88 12.71
C ASP A 65 -1.37 3.59 13.90
N LEU A 66 -0.85 3.32 15.10
CA LEU A 66 -1.41 3.90 16.33
C LEU A 66 -1.27 5.42 16.38
N ASN A 67 -0.16 5.96 15.89
CA ASN A 67 0.04 7.41 15.85
C ASN A 67 -0.96 8.08 14.89
N TRP A 68 -1.23 7.43 13.77
CA TRP A 68 -2.24 7.90 12.84
C TRP A 68 -3.64 7.87 13.46
N MET A 69 -3.99 6.76 14.12
CA MET A 69 -5.27 6.65 14.84
C MET A 69 -5.42 7.75 15.89
N GLN A 70 -4.35 8.06 16.62
CA GLN A 70 -4.38 9.11 17.62
C GLN A 70 -4.57 10.49 17.00
N ARG A 71 -3.92 10.79 15.86
CA ARG A 71 -4.15 12.03 15.13
C ARG A 71 -5.59 12.17 14.67
N MET A 72 -6.21 11.06 14.23
CA MET A 72 -7.58 11.07 13.74
C MET A 72 -8.60 11.49 14.79
N THR A 73 -8.30 11.32 16.08
CA THR A 73 -9.20 11.76 17.14
C THR A 73 -9.39 13.28 17.18
N ASN A 74 -8.45 14.02 16.61
CA ASN A 74 -8.49 15.48 16.55
C ASN A 74 -8.90 16.01 15.17
N TYR A 75 -9.23 15.12 14.24
CA TYR A 75 -9.60 15.50 12.87
C TYR A 75 -11.05 16.00 12.83
N SER A 76 -11.29 16.96 11.94
CA SER A 76 -12.64 17.35 11.55
C SER A 76 -13.31 16.22 10.76
N TYR A 77 -14.63 16.34 10.59
CA TYR A 77 -15.37 15.41 9.73
C TYR A 77 -14.78 15.36 8.32
N ALA A 78 -14.43 16.54 7.75
CA ALA A 78 -13.87 16.60 6.40
C ALA A 78 -12.51 15.91 6.31
N GLU A 79 -11.66 16.03 7.34
CA GLU A 79 -10.35 15.37 7.37
C GLU A 79 -10.51 13.84 7.50
N ASN A 80 -11.41 13.37 8.36
CA ASN A 80 -11.70 11.94 8.48
C ASN A 80 -12.26 11.37 7.18
N LEU A 81 -13.14 12.11 6.51
CA LEU A 81 -13.69 11.69 5.23
C LEU A 81 -12.60 11.56 4.17
N ARG A 82 -11.66 12.52 4.11
CA ARG A 82 -10.53 12.47 3.18
C ARG A 82 -9.66 11.24 3.40
N ASP A 83 -9.33 10.92 4.66
CA ASP A 83 -8.52 9.76 4.99
C ASP A 83 -9.23 8.46 4.62
N SER A 84 -10.53 8.38 4.89
CA SER A 84 -11.32 7.22 4.51
C SER A 84 -11.41 7.04 3.00
N GLN A 85 -11.55 8.15 2.28
CA GLN A 85 -11.58 8.12 0.82
C GLN A 85 -10.22 7.72 0.23
N ALA A 86 -9.11 8.16 0.83
CA ALA A 86 -7.77 7.80 0.40
C ALA A 86 -7.53 6.29 0.57
N LEU A 87 -7.96 5.72 1.69
CA LEU A 87 -7.88 4.27 1.90
C LEU A 87 -8.76 3.51 0.90
N ALA A 88 -9.98 3.96 0.70
CA ALA A 88 -10.90 3.36 -0.27
C ALA A 88 -10.32 3.41 -1.68
N GLU A 89 -9.69 4.52 -2.06
CA GLU A 89 -9.05 4.66 -3.38
C GLU A 89 -7.89 3.68 -3.55
N MET A 90 -7.04 3.51 -2.53
CA MET A 90 -5.96 2.52 -2.57
C MET A 90 -6.52 1.12 -2.83
N LEU A 91 -7.55 0.75 -2.10
CA LEU A 91 -8.17 -0.57 -2.25
C LEU A 91 -8.87 -0.72 -3.60
N ARG A 92 -9.48 0.35 -4.11
CA ARG A 92 -10.11 0.34 -5.43
C ARG A 92 -9.09 0.08 -6.53
N VAL A 93 -7.96 0.80 -6.51
CA VAL A 93 -6.91 0.63 -7.50
C VAL A 93 -6.37 -0.81 -7.47
N LEU A 94 -6.13 -1.33 -6.28
CA LEU A 94 -5.66 -2.70 -6.12
C LEU A 94 -6.68 -3.72 -6.65
N ASN A 95 -7.95 -3.55 -6.29
CA ASN A 95 -9.02 -4.49 -6.64
C ASN A 95 -9.28 -4.54 -8.14
N PHE A 96 -9.16 -3.41 -8.82
CA PHE A 96 -9.45 -3.32 -10.27
C PHE A 96 -8.19 -3.31 -11.13
N MET A 97 -7.04 -3.67 -10.56
CA MET A 97 -5.80 -3.79 -11.31
C MET A 97 -5.97 -4.83 -12.43
N PRO A 98 -5.58 -4.51 -13.69
CA PRO A 98 -5.74 -5.45 -14.80
C PRO A 98 -4.86 -6.68 -14.69
N GLN A 99 -3.75 -6.59 -13.96
CA GLN A 99 -2.87 -7.73 -13.73
C GLN A 99 -3.40 -8.59 -12.57
N PRO A 100 -3.16 -9.92 -12.60
CA PRO A 100 -3.35 -10.73 -11.41
C PRO A 100 -2.49 -10.22 -10.25
N THR A 101 -3.04 -10.23 -9.04
CA THR A 101 -2.35 -9.78 -7.84
C THR A 101 -2.30 -10.93 -6.83
N ILE A 102 -1.13 -11.09 -6.20
CA ILE A 102 -0.89 -12.15 -5.21
C ILE A 102 -0.33 -11.50 -3.96
N ALA A 103 -0.91 -11.80 -2.81
CA ALA A 103 -0.38 -11.37 -1.53
C ALA A 103 0.37 -12.53 -0.88
N ARG A 104 1.61 -12.30 -0.52
CA ARG A 104 2.44 -13.24 0.22
C ARG A 104 2.40 -12.82 1.70
N VAL A 105 1.51 -13.44 2.42
CA VAL A 105 1.27 -13.11 3.84
C VAL A 105 2.14 -13.94 4.77
#